data_f5821082d8ac0ee2dde733a9955806b3
#
_entry.id   f5821082d8ac0ee2dde733a9955806b3
#
_cell.length_a   1.000
_cell.length_b   1.000
_cell.length_c   1.000
_cell.angle_alpha   90.00
_cell.angle_beta   90.00
_cell.angle_gamma   90.00
#
_symmetry.space_group_name_H-M   'P 1'
#
loop_
_entity.id
_entity.type
_entity.pdbx_description
1 polymer ?
#
loop_
_entity_poly.entity_id
_entity_poly.type
_entity_poly.pdbx_seq_one_letter_code
_entity_poly.pdbx_strand_id
1 'polypeptide(L)'
;MEYNNETIILDGGLSIVLYETLVREAQRASYDHTQGKIFSDPTKVLAHAPILRNVNLKTVKAFCLSHEHSDHVDAVPFIYRELQKEGVDAPVFCTKPAIDGLKYKFQTYRIKSLPKFHSVEDSSELPKRYRAREPRYPSLFKAKIGSFTVMWVPVEHSTLNAYSLAVLLPKKGDRKRMVFYSGDFKLDQKEGRPPMHTIRELGEDHEALLICETIGVKSLGMTGVEDLMTEKLEEYLTNLDKRLILVAIRSTEVPRIHAFEIMATKLGRRIGLVGTYMTKAYEAMRKSFPGILRGDYKIFVMSKKNVKRGVQWLGDLQPKDYRKYLLLAEARMWQTYSTDFHQIMKTAAPLPQDEKHKACMPTDEELTKTGKLEIGKDDIVIFSTTDPYTEKMRICKMHVERHVKASKALFYPGLHISGHGQICDYRLLMEALKPKVVIPFHREKLDRDLLQKNVLGYLEPTPQFFNPQTNGTTYEWTA
;
A
#
# COMPACT_ATOMS: atom_id res chain seq x y z
N MET A 1 20.49 -5.24 -1.74
CA MET A 1 21.15 -6.55 -1.57
C MET A 1 22.30 -6.65 -2.56
N GLU A 2 23.50 -6.95 -2.11
CA GLU A 2 24.71 -7.07 -2.94
C GLU A 2 25.34 -8.45 -2.81
N TYR A 3 25.82 -9.00 -3.93
CA TYR A 3 26.56 -10.26 -3.98
C TYR A 3 27.46 -10.26 -5.23
N ASN A 4 28.75 -10.64 -5.07
CA ASN A 4 29.74 -10.66 -6.17
C ASN A 4 29.82 -9.33 -6.95
N ASN A 5 29.85 -8.21 -6.25
CA ASN A 5 29.87 -6.88 -6.87
C ASN A 5 28.68 -6.60 -7.82
N GLU A 6 27.55 -7.25 -7.59
CA GLU A 6 26.29 -6.99 -8.25
C GLU A 6 25.21 -6.71 -7.22
N THR A 7 24.38 -5.72 -7.46
CA THR A 7 23.35 -5.25 -6.53
C THR A 7 21.96 -5.34 -7.14
N ILE A 8 20.99 -5.83 -6.39
CA ILE A 8 19.56 -5.66 -6.68
C ILE A 8 18.90 -4.85 -5.57
N ILE A 9 17.93 -4.03 -5.95
CA ILE A 9 17.14 -3.22 -5.02
C ILE A 9 15.81 -3.93 -4.83
N LEU A 10 15.53 -4.34 -3.58
CA LEU A 10 14.27 -4.95 -3.18
C LEU A 10 13.39 -3.84 -2.61
N ASP A 11 12.34 -3.48 -3.33
CA ASP A 11 11.51 -2.30 -3.12
C ASP A 11 12.28 -0.97 -3.12
N GLY A 12 11.57 0.12 -3.27
CA GLY A 12 12.14 1.46 -3.31
C GLY A 12 11.10 2.48 -2.85
N GLY A 13 10.67 2.33 -1.60
CA GLY A 13 9.63 3.15 -1.02
C GLY A 13 10.11 4.42 -0.33
N LEU A 14 9.14 5.27 0.01
CA LEU A 14 9.33 6.42 0.87
C LEU A 14 8.74 6.14 2.25
N SER A 15 9.47 6.53 3.29
CA SER A 15 8.90 6.55 4.64
C SER A 15 7.71 7.52 4.69
N ILE A 16 6.54 7.05 5.13
CA ILE A 16 5.34 7.88 5.24
C ILE A 16 5.56 9.03 6.24
N VAL A 17 6.25 8.79 7.34
CA VAL A 17 6.59 9.83 8.33
C VAL A 17 7.43 10.92 7.69
N LEU A 18 8.39 10.53 6.85
CA LEU A 18 9.22 11.47 6.13
C LEU A 18 8.44 12.24 5.07
N TYR A 19 7.56 11.56 4.34
CA TYR A 19 6.66 12.18 3.39
C TYR A 19 5.80 13.26 4.05
N GLU A 20 5.19 12.98 5.21
CA GLU A 20 4.43 13.97 5.97
C GLU A 20 5.28 15.16 6.41
N THR A 21 6.54 14.92 6.81
CA THR A 21 7.47 15.99 7.19
C THR A 21 7.78 16.89 5.99
N LEU A 22 8.11 16.30 4.84
CA LEU A 22 8.39 17.04 3.61
C LEU A 22 7.18 17.84 3.13
N VAL A 23 5.97 17.28 3.23
CA VAL A 23 4.72 17.98 2.89
C VAL A 23 4.48 19.16 3.85
N ARG A 24 4.74 19.00 5.15
CA ARG A 24 4.62 20.10 6.13
C ARG A 24 5.62 21.22 5.88
N GLU A 25 6.88 20.88 5.58
CA GLU A 25 7.90 21.88 5.23
C GLU A 25 7.51 22.69 4.01
N ALA A 26 6.94 22.03 3.01
CA ALA A 26 6.46 22.69 1.83
C ALA A 26 5.24 23.59 2.07
N GLN A 27 4.32 23.14 2.90
CA GLN A 27 3.17 23.95 3.30
C GLN A 27 3.61 25.19 4.11
N ARG A 28 4.66 25.07 4.95
CA ARG A 28 5.22 26.19 5.69
C ARG A 28 5.99 27.17 4.82
N ALA A 29 6.57 26.74 3.73
CA ALA A 29 7.32 27.57 2.80
C ALA A 29 6.42 28.42 1.87
N SER A 30 5.13 28.61 2.19
CA SER A 30 4.08 29.27 1.45
C SER A 30 4.22 29.17 -0.07
N TYR A 31 3.53 28.17 -0.63
CA TYR A 31 2.83 27.81 -1.27
C TYR A 31 2.48 27.92 -2.50
N ASP A 32 2.88 27.50 -3.40
CA ASP A 32 2.10 27.30 -4.57
C ASP A 32 2.12 25.84 -5.04
N HIS A 33 0.96 25.24 -5.11
CA HIS A 33 0.52 24.07 -5.87
C HIS A 33 1.52 22.98 -6.23
N THR A 34 2.57 22.74 -5.42
CA THR A 34 3.65 21.90 -5.90
C THR A 34 4.06 20.80 -4.96
N GLN A 35 3.17 19.83 -4.74
CA GLN A 35 3.67 18.48 -4.49
C GLN A 35 4.79 18.14 -5.50
N GLY A 36 4.66 18.57 -6.77
CA GLY A 36 5.70 18.43 -7.78
C GLY A 36 7.02 19.15 -7.53
N LYS A 37 7.08 20.29 -6.81
CA LYS A 37 8.37 20.97 -6.53
C LYS A 37 9.16 20.37 -5.37
N ILE A 38 8.50 19.86 -4.34
CA ILE A 38 9.17 19.18 -3.24
C ILE A 38 9.79 17.88 -3.72
N PHE A 39 9.03 17.12 -4.49
CA PHE A 39 9.50 15.89 -5.10
C PHE A 39 10.40 16.11 -6.32
N SER A 40 10.48 17.34 -6.85
CA SER A 40 11.47 17.69 -7.89
C SER A 40 12.84 18.05 -7.34
N ASP A 41 12.96 18.28 -6.03
CA ASP A 41 14.25 18.39 -5.37
C ASP A 41 14.70 17.01 -4.84
N PRO A 42 15.50 16.27 -5.62
CA PRO A 42 15.95 14.94 -5.23
C PRO A 42 16.82 14.95 -3.99
N THR A 43 17.48 16.06 -3.69
CA THR A 43 18.37 16.14 -2.53
C THR A 43 17.60 16.00 -1.23
N LYS A 44 16.36 16.51 -1.16
CA LYS A 44 15.50 16.37 0.01
C LYS A 44 14.98 14.93 0.18
N VAL A 45 14.58 14.28 -0.91
CA VAL A 45 14.10 12.88 -0.87
C VAL A 45 15.27 11.92 -0.65
N LEU A 46 16.40 12.15 -1.33
CA LEU A 46 17.58 11.29 -1.27
C LEU A 46 18.39 11.48 0.02
N ALA A 47 18.36 12.66 0.65
CA ALA A 47 18.94 12.86 1.97
C ALA A 47 18.36 11.89 3.01
N HIS A 48 17.16 11.41 2.75
CA HIS A 48 16.43 10.46 3.57
C HIS A 48 16.32 9.04 2.97
N ALA A 49 16.93 8.80 1.81
CA ALA A 49 17.07 7.46 1.22
C ALA A 49 18.49 6.92 1.52
N PRO A 50 18.70 6.29 2.69
CA PRO A 50 20.04 5.82 3.12
C PRO A 50 20.68 4.86 2.14
N ILE A 51 19.85 4.18 1.34
CA ILE A 51 20.27 3.23 0.31
C ILE A 51 21.32 3.80 -0.65
N LEU A 52 21.24 5.11 -0.97
CA LEU A 52 22.16 5.73 -1.93
C LEU A 52 23.52 6.11 -1.31
N ARG A 53 23.64 6.08 0.01
CA ARG A 53 24.93 6.41 0.67
C ARG A 53 25.87 5.23 0.77
N ASN A 54 25.29 4.01 0.86
CA ASN A 54 26.04 2.79 1.18
C ASN A 54 26.10 1.80 0.01
N VAL A 55 25.51 2.14 -1.13
CA VAL A 55 25.48 1.26 -2.32
C VAL A 55 26.32 1.86 -3.44
N ASN A 56 27.18 1.05 -4.02
CA ASN A 56 27.83 1.43 -5.27
C ASN A 56 26.80 1.37 -6.42
N LEU A 57 26.35 2.54 -6.88
CA LEU A 57 25.29 2.64 -7.88
C LEU A 57 25.64 1.95 -9.20
N LYS A 58 26.93 1.86 -9.55
CA LYS A 58 27.42 1.21 -10.77
C LYS A 58 27.20 -0.32 -10.77
N THR A 59 27.02 -0.91 -9.60
CA THR A 59 26.77 -2.35 -9.47
C THR A 59 25.30 -2.73 -9.59
N VAL A 60 24.38 -1.75 -9.59
CA VAL A 60 22.93 -2.00 -9.59
C VAL A 60 22.47 -2.62 -10.91
N LYS A 61 21.83 -3.78 -10.82
CA LYS A 61 21.34 -4.56 -11.97
C LYS A 61 19.85 -4.40 -12.21
N ALA A 62 19.03 -4.23 -11.16
CA ALA A 62 17.57 -4.06 -11.28
C ALA A 62 16.93 -3.60 -9.98
N PHE A 63 15.68 -3.13 -10.12
CA PHE A 63 14.69 -3.06 -9.04
C PHE A 63 13.78 -4.29 -9.12
N CYS A 64 13.52 -4.91 -7.98
CA CYS A 64 12.57 -6.00 -7.81
C CYS A 64 11.54 -5.56 -6.79
N LEU A 65 10.31 -5.28 -7.23
CA LEU A 65 9.29 -4.69 -6.37
C LEU A 65 8.25 -5.73 -5.97
N SER A 66 7.80 -5.66 -4.73
CA SER A 66 6.83 -6.57 -4.14
C SER A 66 5.40 -6.23 -4.54
N HIS A 67 5.00 -4.97 -4.46
CA HIS A 67 3.67 -4.47 -4.79
C HIS A 67 3.67 -2.94 -5.02
N GLU A 68 2.50 -2.32 -5.28
CA GLU A 68 2.39 -0.93 -5.74
C GLU A 68 2.25 0.14 -4.65
N HIS A 69 2.26 -0.20 -3.37
CA HIS A 69 2.09 0.81 -2.32
C HIS A 69 3.23 1.81 -2.27
N SER A 70 2.92 3.03 -1.85
CA SER A 70 3.82 4.19 -1.89
C SER A 70 5.11 3.98 -1.07
N ASP A 71 4.99 3.31 0.05
CA ASP A 71 6.11 2.96 0.93
C ASP A 71 7.01 1.85 0.38
N HIS A 72 6.65 1.27 -0.78
CA HIS A 72 7.44 0.30 -1.53
C HIS A 72 7.95 0.79 -2.88
N VAL A 73 7.29 1.80 -3.50
CA VAL A 73 7.64 2.20 -4.88
C VAL A 73 7.94 3.68 -5.08
N ASP A 74 7.58 4.59 -4.18
CA ASP A 74 7.60 6.04 -4.46
C ASP A 74 8.99 6.66 -4.56
N ALA A 75 10.04 6.02 -4.04
CA ALA A 75 11.40 6.48 -4.21
C ALA A 75 12.06 5.98 -5.51
N VAL A 76 11.48 4.98 -6.19
CA VAL A 76 12.04 4.41 -7.43
C VAL A 76 12.37 5.47 -8.48
N PRO A 77 11.50 6.46 -8.81
CA PRO A 77 11.83 7.48 -9.80
C PRO A 77 13.07 8.29 -9.47
N PHE A 78 13.27 8.58 -8.20
CA PHE A 78 14.41 9.39 -7.73
C PHE A 78 15.69 8.56 -7.70
N ILE A 79 15.64 7.33 -7.21
CA ILE A 79 16.78 6.41 -7.21
C ILE A 79 17.21 6.14 -8.66
N TYR A 80 16.27 5.87 -9.56
CA TYR A 80 16.55 5.65 -10.97
C TYR A 80 17.24 6.85 -11.62
N ARG A 81 16.82 8.08 -11.31
CA ARG A 81 17.48 9.27 -11.81
C ARG A 81 18.95 9.38 -11.35
N GLU A 82 19.26 8.98 -10.13
CA GLU A 82 20.65 8.96 -9.64
C GLU A 82 21.47 7.86 -10.36
N LEU A 83 20.87 6.68 -10.59
CA LEU A 83 21.49 5.63 -11.41
C LEU A 83 21.82 6.12 -12.82
N GLN A 84 20.92 6.89 -13.44
CA GLN A 84 21.14 7.47 -14.77
C GLN A 84 22.34 8.43 -14.79
N LYS A 85 22.63 9.17 -13.74
CA LYS A 85 23.83 10.02 -13.65
C LYS A 85 25.13 9.20 -13.64
N GLU A 86 25.08 7.98 -13.12
CA GLU A 86 26.20 7.02 -13.14
C GLU A 86 26.22 6.15 -14.41
N GLY A 87 25.36 6.44 -15.40
CA GLY A 87 25.26 5.69 -16.65
C GLY A 87 24.60 4.32 -16.51
N VAL A 88 23.86 4.07 -15.44
CA VAL A 88 23.20 2.78 -15.16
C VAL A 88 21.74 2.83 -15.59
N ASP A 89 21.33 1.93 -16.48
CA ASP A 89 19.95 1.71 -16.94
C ASP A 89 19.38 0.42 -16.30
N ALA A 90 19.01 0.51 -15.03
CA ALA A 90 18.47 -0.62 -14.27
C ALA A 90 16.98 -0.83 -14.59
N PRO A 91 16.56 -2.02 -15.07
CA PRO A 91 15.16 -2.33 -15.30
C PRO A 91 14.39 -2.48 -13.98
N VAL A 92 13.06 -2.35 -14.08
CA VAL A 92 12.14 -2.52 -12.95
C VAL A 92 11.24 -3.72 -13.21
N PHE A 93 11.29 -4.71 -12.31
CA PHE A 93 10.42 -5.87 -12.29
C PHE A 93 9.34 -5.66 -11.24
N CYS A 94 8.08 -5.58 -11.66
CA CYS A 94 6.96 -5.28 -10.75
C CYS A 94 5.61 -5.70 -11.34
N THR A 95 4.55 -5.55 -10.57
CA THR A 95 3.18 -5.82 -11.00
C THR A 95 2.70 -4.80 -12.06
N LYS A 96 1.70 -5.15 -12.85
CA LYS A 96 1.09 -4.20 -13.81
C LYS A 96 0.58 -2.93 -13.15
N PRO A 97 -0.14 -2.97 -12.01
CA PRO A 97 -0.54 -1.77 -11.28
C PRO A 97 0.65 -0.90 -10.86
N ALA A 98 1.75 -1.52 -10.39
CA ALA A 98 2.96 -0.78 -10.03
C ALA A 98 3.60 -0.11 -11.26
N ILE A 99 3.61 -0.76 -12.43
CA ILE A 99 4.10 -0.16 -13.69
C ILE A 99 3.31 1.10 -14.03
N ASP A 100 1.98 1.01 -14.02
CA ASP A 100 1.12 2.14 -14.38
C ASP A 100 1.24 3.29 -13.36
N GLY A 101 1.29 2.95 -12.06
CA GLY A 101 1.54 3.89 -10.99
C GLY A 101 2.89 4.60 -11.10
N LEU A 102 3.95 3.85 -11.37
CA LEU A 102 5.30 4.40 -11.54
C LEU A 102 5.40 5.30 -12.77
N LYS A 103 4.87 4.89 -13.93
CA LYS A 103 4.82 5.75 -15.13
C LYS A 103 4.16 7.09 -14.84
N TYR A 104 3.03 7.07 -14.13
CA TYR A 104 2.36 8.29 -13.70
C TYR A 104 3.24 9.15 -12.77
N LYS A 105 3.96 8.53 -11.82
CA LYS A 105 4.88 9.23 -10.91
C LYS A 105 6.08 9.83 -11.63
N PHE A 106 6.73 9.11 -12.54
CA PHE A 106 7.81 9.64 -13.38
C PHE A 106 7.33 10.88 -14.14
N GLN A 107 6.14 10.83 -14.72
CA GLN A 107 5.55 11.98 -15.41
C GLN A 107 5.27 13.15 -14.45
N THR A 108 4.68 12.87 -13.29
CA THR A 108 4.35 13.87 -12.26
C THR A 108 5.60 14.56 -11.74
N TYR A 109 6.68 13.79 -11.51
CA TYR A 109 7.97 14.32 -11.05
C TYR A 109 8.85 14.87 -12.18
N ARG A 110 8.33 14.91 -13.40
CA ARG A 110 9.02 15.43 -14.59
C ARG A 110 10.38 14.74 -14.86
N ILE A 111 10.51 13.48 -14.50
CA ILE A 111 11.68 12.65 -14.81
C ILE A 111 11.45 12.07 -16.20
N LYS A 112 12.23 12.56 -17.18
CA LYS A 112 12.01 12.25 -18.61
C LYS A 112 12.42 10.84 -19.00
N SER A 113 13.48 10.32 -18.38
CA SER A 113 13.96 8.95 -18.65
C SER A 113 13.15 7.94 -17.85
N LEU A 114 12.64 6.93 -18.53
CA LEU A 114 11.90 5.83 -17.93
C LEU A 114 12.77 4.56 -17.94
N PRO A 115 12.75 3.76 -16.86
CA PRO A 115 13.34 2.43 -16.89
C PRO A 115 12.57 1.50 -17.82
N LYS A 116 13.21 0.40 -18.20
CA LYS A 116 12.50 -0.73 -18.81
C LYS A 116 11.69 -1.43 -17.73
N PHE A 117 10.38 -1.47 -17.92
CA PHE A 117 9.46 -2.17 -17.02
C PHE A 117 9.21 -3.60 -17.52
N HIS A 118 9.24 -4.56 -16.61
CA HIS A 118 8.88 -5.96 -16.84
C HIS A 118 7.78 -6.36 -15.86
N SER A 119 6.63 -6.80 -16.40
CA SER A 119 5.57 -7.36 -15.55
C SER A 119 5.97 -8.71 -15.01
N VAL A 120 5.73 -8.91 -13.70
CA VAL A 120 5.96 -10.20 -13.02
C VAL A 120 4.75 -11.14 -13.13
N GLU A 121 3.70 -10.72 -13.81
CA GLU A 121 2.47 -11.49 -14.00
C GLU A 121 2.48 -12.27 -15.33
N ASP A 122 3.39 -11.94 -16.24
CA ASP A 122 3.50 -12.60 -17.54
C ASP A 122 4.97 -12.88 -17.90
N SER A 123 5.35 -14.15 -17.78
CA SER A 123 6.69 -14.60 -18.15
C SER A 123 6.93 -14.70 -19.66
N SER A 124 5.88 -14.67 -20.48
CA SER A 124 6.00 -14.78 -21.95
C SER A 124 6.67 -13.55 -22.55
N GLU A 125 6.43 -12.38 -21.97
CA GLU A 125 7.00 -11.10 -22.39
C GLU A 125 8.45 -10.88 -21.88
N LEU A 126 8.94 -11.78 -21.00
CA LEU A 126 10.25 -11.61 -20.41
C LEU A 126 11.37 -11.84 -21.43
N PRO A 127 12.28 -10.87 -21.66
CA PRO A 127 13.41 -11.01 -22.57
C PRO A 127 14.28 -12.23 -22.22
N LYS A 128 14.78 -12.95 -23.23
CA LYS A 128 15.58 -14.18 -23.06
C LYS A 128 16.69 -14.04 -22.02
N ARG A 129 17.37 -12.89 -21.97
CA ARG A 129 18.47 -12.60 -21.02
C ARG A 129 18.07 -12.66 -19.55
N TYR A 130 16.77 -12.46 -19.24
CA TYR A 130 16.24 -12.52 -17.88
C TYR A 130 15.51 -13.82 -17.56
N ARG A 131 15.39 -14.76 -18.52
CA ARG A 131 14.74 -16.03 -18.28
C ARG A 131 15.59 -16.90 -17.36
N ALA A 132 15.06 -17.23 -16.18
CA ALA A 132 15.71 -18.14 -15.25
C ALA A 132 15.60 -19.59 -15.73
N ARG A 133 16.68 -20.35 -15.57
CA ARG A 133 16.72 -21.82 -15.83
C ARG A 133 16.45 -22.63 -14.56
N GLU A 134 15.48 -22.21 -13.75
CA GLU A 134 15.08 -22.93 -12.54
C GLU A 134 13.80 -23.70 -12.83
N PRO A 135 13.85 -25.02 -13.02
CA PRO A 135 12.68 -25.82 -13.40
C PRO A 135 11.71 -26.05 -12.23
N ARG A 136 12.20 -25.95 -10.99
CA ARG A 136 11.35 -26.06 -9.80
C ARG A 136 10.46 -24.83 -9.67
N TYR A 137 9.36 -24.96 -9.00
CA TYR A 137 8.35 -23.91 -8.80
C TYR A 137 7.80 -23.35 -10.12
N PRO A 138 7.24 -24.20 -11.01
CA PRO A 138 6.85 -23.79 -12.37
C PRO A 138 5.76 -22.70 -12.37
N SER A 139 4.96 -22.60 -11.31
CA SER A 139 3.90 -21.60 -11.16
C SER A 139 4.40 -20.20 -10.79
N LEU A 140 5.67 -20.06 -10.38
CA LEU A 140 6.21 -18.76 -9.99
C LEU A 140 6.80 -18.01 -11.18
N PHE A 141 6.62 -16.69 -11.19
CA PHE A 141 7.42 -15.83 -12.05
C PHE A 141 8.86 -15.80 -11.54
N LYS A 142 9.82 -15.92 -12.47
CA LYS A 142 11.26 -15.99 -12.16
C LYS A 142 12.05 -15.15 -13.13
N ALA A 143 13.03 -14.41 -12.59
CA ALA A 143 13.95 -13.65 -13.41
C ALA A 143 15.42 -13.93 -13.02
N LYS A 144 16.28 -14.14 -14.02
CA LYS A 144 17.74 -14.16 -13.84
C LYS A 144 18.28 -12.76 -13.98
N ILE A 145 18.83 -12.20 -12.91
CA ILE A 145 19.31 -10.82 -12.85
C ILE A 145 20.75 -10.84 -12.35
N GLY A 146 21.70 -10.75 -13.27
CA GLY A 146 23.11 -10.96 -12.93
C GLY A 146 23.34 -12.34 -12.28
N SER A 147 23.97 -12.36 -11.12
CA SER A 147 24.21 -13.58 -10.32
C SER A 147 22.94 -14.10 -9.64
N PHE A 148 21.90 -13.28 -9.50
CA PHE A 148 20.69 -13.63 -8.76
C PHE A 148 19.68 -14.36 -9.62
N THR A 149 18.94 -15.30 -9.00
CA THR A 149 17.64 -15.74 -9.51
C THR A 149 16.58 -15.26 -8.54
N VAL A 150 15.73 -14.35 -8.99
CA VAL A 150 14.65 -13.77 -8.18
C VAL A 150 13.34 -14.43 -8.55
N MET A 151 12.59 -14.88 -7.55
CA MET A 151 11.26 -15.45 -7.70
C MET A 151 10.25 -14.61 -6.95
N TRP A 152 9.13 -14.32 -7.58
CA TRP A 152 7.98 -13.64 -6.98
C TRP A 152 7.02 -14.68 -6.44
N VAL A 153 6.94 -14.80 -5.12
CA VAL A 153 6.08 -15.74 -4.40
C VAL A 153 4.79 -15.01 -4.04
N PRO A 154 3.64 -15.37 -4.61
CA PRO A 154 2.39 -14.68 -4.33
C PRO A 154 2.06 -14.73 -2.84
N VAL A 155 1.64 -13.60 -2.29
CA VAL A 155 1.11 -13.48 -0.91
C VAL A 155 -0.15 -12.64 -0.94
N GLU A 156 -0.93 -12.67 0.12
CA GLU A 156 -2.04 -11.75 0.27
C GLU A 156 -1.61 -10.44 0.93
N HIS A 157 -2.28 -9.38 0.53
CA HIS A 157 -2.16 -8.05 1.12
C HIS A 157 -3.46 -7.27 0.86
N SER A 158 -3.47 -5.96 1.12
CA SER A 158 -4.59 -5.08 0.77
C SER A 158 -4.68 -4.75 -0.73
N THR A 159 -3.76 -5.25 -1.54
CA THR A 159 -3.76 -5.21 -3.01
C THR A 159 -3.94 -6.61 -3.60
N LEU A 160 -4.35 -6.70 -4.88
CA LEU A 160 -4.62 -8.00 -5.50
C LEU A 160 -3.37 -8.81 -5.81
N ASN A 161 -2.28 -8.15 -6.18
CA ASN A 161 -1.04 -8.78 -6.60
C ASN A 161 0.11 -8.30 -5.73
N ALA A 162 0.26 -8.92 -4.56
CA ALA A 162 1.41 -8.74 -3.70
C ALA A 162 2.29 -9.99 -3.73
N TYR A 163 3.59 -9.78 -3.59
CA TYR A 163 4.58 -10.84 -3.65
C TYR A 163 5.63 -10.68 -2.55
N SER A 164 6.01 -11.80 -1.96
CA SER A 164 7.32 -11.95 -1.33
C SER A 164 8.37 -12.23 -2.40
N LEU A 165 9.62 -11.89 -2.14
CA LEU A 165 10.71 -12.12 -3.10
C LEU A 165 11.69 -13.15 -2.55
N ALA A 166 11.81 -14.30 -3.22
CA ALA A 166 12.84 -15.28 -2.91
C ALA A 166 14.03 -15.07 -3.85
N VAL A 167 15.14 -14.61 -3.30
CA VAL A 167 16.36 -14.32 -4.04
C VAL A 167 17.36 -15.46 -3.83
N LEU A 168 17.49 -16.33 -4.83
CA LEU A 168 18.44 -17.42 -4.81
C LEU A 168 19.84 -16.92 -5.16
N LEU A 169 20.80 -17.25 -4.32
CA LEU A 169 22.21 -16.99 -4.54
C LEU A 169 22.88 -18.16 -5.27
N PRO A 170 23.95 -17.91 -6.03
CA PRO A 170 24.78 -18.97 -6.54
C PRO A 170 25.24 -19.92 -5.42
N LYS A 171 25.31 -21.21 -5.74
CA LYS A 171 25.81 -22.21 -4.80
C LYS A 171 27.23 -21.87 -4.35
N LYS A 172 27.50 -22.05 -3.06
CA LYS A 172 28.86 -22.04 -2.51
C LYS A 172 29.09 -23.42 -1.90
N GLY A 173 29.84 -24.27 -2.60
CA GLY A 173 29.92 -25.69 -2.29
C GLY A 173 28.56 -26.40 -2.50
N ASP A 174 28.15 -27.22 -1.57
CA ASP A 174 26.86 -27.92 -1.61
C ASP A 174 25.69 -27.11 -1.07
N ARG A 175 25.97 -25.98 -0.45
CA ARG A 175 24.93 -25.13 0.18
C ARG A 175 24.20 -24.27 -0.84
N LYS A 176 22.88 -24.37 -0.84
CA LYS A 176 21.98 -23.45 -1.52
C LYS A 176 21.55 -22.39 -0.53
N ARG A 177 21.67 -21.12 -0.91
CA ARG A 177 21.34 -19.99 -0.05
C ARG A 177 20.27 -19.12 -0.69
N MET A 178 19.40 -18.58 0.16
CA MET A 178 18.31 -17.73 -0.25
C MET A 178 18.16 -16.54 0.71
N VAL A 179 17.93 -15.36 0.15
CA VAL A 179 17.35 -14.25 0.91
C VAL A 179 15.87 -14.22 0.58
N PHE A 180 15.04 -14.36 1.60
CA PHE A 180 13.61 -14.22 1.48
C PHE A 180 13.18 -12.84 2.02
N TYR A 181 12.66 -11.98 1.17
CA TYR A 181 12.11 -10.68 1.51
C TYR A 181 10.58 -10.80 1.55
N SER A 182 9.99 -10.62 2.72
CA SER A 182 8.55 -10.85 2.88
C SER A 182 7.71 -9.89 2.04
N GLY A 183 8.19 -8.65 1.77
CA GLY A 183 7.30 -7.57 1.42
C GLY A 183 6.25 -7.38 2.53
N ASP A 184 5.16 -6.71 2.22
CA ASP A 184 3.98 -6.70 3.08
C ASP A 184 3.15 -7.92 2.76
N PHE A 185 2.78 -8.70 3.79
CA PHE A 185 2.15 -9.99 3.58
C PHE A 185 1.11 -10.34 4.64
N LYS A 186 0.19 -11.18 4.25
CA LYS A 186 -0.56 -12.10 5.09
C LYS A 186 -0.65 -13.44 4.38
N LEU A 187 -0.81 -14.50 5.14
CA LEU A 187 -0.86 -15.86 4.59
C LEU A 187 -2.32 -16.31 4.50
N ASP A 188 -2.79 -16.59 3.28
CA ASP A 188 -4.09 -17.21 3.09
C ASP A 188 -3.97 -18.72 3.30
N GLN A 189 -4.83 -19.26 4.16
CA GLN A 189 -4.89 -20.69 4.45
C GLN A 189 -5.93 -21.43 3.61
N LYS A 190 -6.56 -20.79 2.64
CA LYS A 190 -7.52 -21.48 1.76
C LYS A 190 -6.82 -22.58 0.97
N GLU A 191 -7.41 -23.76 1.00
CA GLU A 191 -6.98 -24.90 0.17
C GLU A 191 -6.85 -24.46 -1.30
N GLY A 192 -5.71 -24.85 -1.91
CA GLY A 192 -5.44 -24.61 -3.33
C GLY A 192 -4.71 -23.31 -3.64
N ARG A 193 -4.42 -22.45 -2.66
CA ARG A 193 -3.54 -21.29 -2.90
C ARG A 193 -2.07 -21.61 -2.56
N PRO A 194 -1.14 -21.28 -3.49
CA PRO A 194 0.22 -21.83 -3.49
C PRO A 194 1.18 -21.38 -2.40
N PRO A 195 0.99 -20.28 -1.60
CA PRO A 195 2.15 -19.70 -0.95
C PRO A 195 2.78 -20.59 0.10
N MET A 196 2.01 -21.25 0.96
CA MET A 196 2.59 -21.99 2.08
C MET A 196 3.35 -23.26 1.68
N HIS A 197 2.83 -24.00 0.71
CA HIS A 197 3.53 -25.17 0.17
C HIS A 197 4.86 -24.76 -0.46
N THR A 198 4.82 -23.75 -1.34
CA THR A 198 6.00 -23.22 -2.02
C THR A 198 7.02 -22.62 -1.04
N ILE A 199 6.58 -21.89 -0.03
CA ILE A 199 7.45 -21.29 0.99
C ILE A 199 8.16 -22.41 1.79
N ARG A 200 7.43 -23.49 2.14
CA ARG A 200 7.99 -24.64 2.84
C ARG A 200 9.04 -25.35 1.99
N GLU A 201 8.75 -25.66 0.73
CA GLU A 201 9.71 -26.24 -0.19
C GLU A 201 10.97 -25.38 -0.35
N LEU A 202 10.81 -24.05 -0.43
CA LEU A 202 11.93 -23.12 -0.48
C LEU A 202 12.79 -23.19 0.79
N GLY A 203 12.16 -23.26 1.97
CA GLY A 203 12.84 -23.39 3.26
C GLY A 203 13.54 -24.73 3.46
N GLU A 204 12.99 -25.82 2.89
CA GLU A 204 13.61 -27.15 2.89
C GLU A 204 14.82 -27.22 1.95
N ASP A 205 14.73 -26.54 0.81
CA ASP A 205 15.77 -26.58 -0.22
C ASP A 205 16.94 -25.62 0.02
N HIS A 206 16.75 -24.57 0.84
CA HIS A 206 17.71 -23.46 0.97
C HIS A 206 17.94 -23.05 2.41
N GLU A 207 19.16 -22.72 2.72
CA GLU A 207 19.48 -21.96 3.93
C GLU A 207 18.99 -20.51 3.74
N ALA A 208 18.03 -20.09 4.57
CA ALA A 208 17.33 -18.84 4.40
C ALA A 208 17.82 -17.75 5.36
N LEU A 209 18.02 -16.54 4.82
CA LEU A 209 17.99 -15.28 5.53
C LEU A 209 16.64 -14.63 5.25
N LEU A 210 15.90 -14.26 6.27
CA LEU A 210 14.59 -13.64 6.15
C LEU A 210 14.67 -12.15 6.48
N ILE A 211 14.26 -11.31 5.53
CA ILE A 211 13.98 -9.88 5.77
C ILE A 211 12.46 -9.77 5.91
N CYS A 212 11.98 -9.44 7.12
CA CYS A 212 10.59 -9.57 7.49
C CYS A 212 9.97 -8.24 7.95
N GLU A 213 8.79 -7.88 7.41
CA GLU A 213 7.99 -6.80 7.97
C GLU A 213 7.56 -7.09 9.40
N THR A 214 7.15 -6.05 10.15
CA THR A 214 6.76 -6.18 11.57
C THR A 214 5.44 -5.47 11.92
N ILE A 215 4.64 -5.05 10.94
CA ILE A 215 3.47 -4.18 11.19
C ILE A 215 2.42 -4.84 12.07
N GLY A 216 2.07 -6.10 11.79
CA GLY A 216 0.98 -6.79 12.48
C GLY A 216 1.42 -7.65 13.67
N VAL A 217 2.70 -7.66 14.03
CA VAL A 217 3.29 -8.56 15.06
C VAL A 217 2.72 -8.37 16.47
N LYS A 218 2.05 -7.26 16.74
CA LYS A 218 1.35 -6.98 18.01
C LYS A 218 -0.11 -7.46 18.03
N SER A 219 -0.64 -7.83 16.88
CA SER A 219 -2.03 -8.29 16.77
C SER A 219 -2.08 -9.80 16.95
N LEU A 220 -2.87 -10.25 17.93
CA LEU A 220 -3.05 -11.67 18.23
C LEU A 220 -3.94 -12.34 17.19
N GLY A 221 -3.68 -13.61 16.93
CA GLY A 221 -4.49 -14.44 16.05
C GLY A 221 -3.98 -14.54 14.62
N MET A 222 -4.91 -14.79 13.72
CA MET A 222 -4.68 -14.85 12.26
C MET A 222 -5.38 -13.70 11.57
N THR A 223 -4.78 -13.22 10.50
CA THR A 223 -5.40 -12.18 9.70
C THR A 223 -6.64 -12.73 8.99
N GLY A 224 -7.77 -11.99 9.11
CA GLY A 224 -8.98 -12.33 8.38
C GLY A 224 -8.82 -12.15 6.87
N VAL A 225 -9.58 -12.94 6.11
CA VAL A 225 -9.66 -12.81 4.66
C VAL A 225 -10.72 -11.77 4.24
N GLU A 226 -10.61 -11.18 3.06
CA GLU A 226 -11.56 -10.16 2.58
C GLU A 226 -13.00 -10.72 2.41
N ASP A 227 -13.18 -12.02 2.30
CA ASP A 227 -14.52 -12.64 2.28
C ASP A 227 -15.30 -12.37 3.58
N LEU A 228 -14.61 -12.38 4.74
CA LEU A 228 -15.20 -11.98 6.03
C LEU A 228 -15.67 -10.52 6.03
N MET A 229 -15.04 -9.68 5.20
CA MET A 229 -15.47 -8.31 5.02
C MET A 229 -16.81 -8.24 4.30
N THR A 230 -17.01 -9.07 3.27
CA THR A 230 -18.27 -9.13 2.54
C THR A 230 -19.41 -9.62 3.45
N GLU A 231 -19.15 -10.63 4.28
CA GLU A 231 -20.12 -11.13 5.28
C GLU A 231 -20.49 -10.05 6.29
N LYS A 232 -19.50 -9.35 6.85
CA LYS A 232 -19.75 -8.23 7.78
C LYS A 232 -20.52 -7.09 7.12
N LEU A 233 -20.18 -6.73 5.88
CA LEU A 233 -20.90 -5.71 5.12
C LEU A 233 -22.36 -6.15 4.92
N GLU A 234 -22.59 -7.40 4.62
CA GLU A 234 -23.93 -7.96 4.46
C GLU A 234 -24.73 -7.87 5.76
N GLU A 235 -24.15 -8.29 6.87
CA GLU A 235 -24.76 -8.18 8.21
C GLU A 235 -25.13 -6.72 8.55
N TYR A 236 -24.18 -5.78 8.31
CA TYR A 236 -24.37 -4.38 8.69
C TYR A 236 -25.28 -3.59 7.76
N LEU A 237 -25.32 -3.91 6.46
CA LEU A 237 -26.02 -3.08 5.49
C LEU A 237 -27.36 -3.65 5.02
N THR A 238 -27.57 -4.97 5.04
CA THR A 238 -28.79 -5.59 4.50
C THR A 238 -30.02 -5.25 5.33
N ASN A 239 -29.86 -5.14 6.65
CA ASN A 239 -30.97 -4.87 7.57
C ASN A 239 -31.18 -3.36 7.84
N LEU A 240 -30.43 -2.50 7.16
CA LEU A 240 -30.48 -1.06 7.39
C LEU A 240 -31.13 -0.36 6.19
N ASP A 241 -32.36 0.11 6.34
CA ASP A 241 -32.97 1.02 5.37
C ASP A 241 -32.33 2.41 5.47
N LYS A 242 -31.07 2.54 4.99
CA LYS A 242 -30.33 3.79 5.03
C LYS A 242 -30.44 4.54 3.73
N ARG A 243 -30.60 5.88 3.84
CA ARG A 243 -30.68 6.78 2.71
C ARG A 243 -29.33 6.91 2.02
N LEU A 244 -28.29 7.34 2.73
CA LEU A 244 -26.93 7.50 2.25
C LEU A 244 -26.02 6.42 2.83
N ILE A 245 -25.18 5.83 1.97
CA ILE A 245 -24.03 5.03 2.39
C ILE A 245 -22.78 5.72 1.87
N LEU A 246 -21.98 6.27 2.76
CA LEU A 246 -20.74 6.97 2.44
C LEU A 246 -19.56 6.23 3.06
N VAL A 247 -18.60 5.82 2.23
CA VAL A 247 -17.45 4.99 2.61
C VAL A 247 -16.16 5.76 2.39
N ALA A 248 -15.37 5.92 3.43
CA ALA A 248 -13.98 6.33 3.35
C ALA A 248 -13.10 5.09 3.13
N ILE A 249 -12.45 5.01 2.00
CA ILE A 249 -11.63 3.85 1.59
C ILE A 249 -10.38 4.33 0.84
N ARG A 250 -9.29 3.57 0.91
CA ARG A 250 -8.13 3.81 0.04
C ARG A 250 -8.42 3.24 -1.34
N SER A 251 -8.17 4.03 -2.36
CA SER A 251 -8.39 3.63 -3.75
C SER A 251 -7.50 2.48 -4.24
N THR A 252 -6.45 2.12 -3.50
CA THR A 252 -5.57 0.99 -3.78
C THR A 252 -6.06 -0.33 -3.18
N GLU A 253 -7.05 -0.31 -2.31
CA GLU A 253 -7.60 -1.53 -1.68
C GLU A 253 -8.65 -2.20 -2.58
N VAL A 254 -8.20 -2.76 -3.69
CA VAL A 254 -9.06 -3.32 -4.76
C VAL A 254 -9.99 -4.44 -4.27
N PRO A 255 -9.56 -5.42 -3.47
CA PRO A 255 -10.45 -6.46 -2.95
C PRO A 255 -11.61 -5.88 -2.15
N ARG A 256 -11.35 -4.83 -1.38
CA ARG A 256 -12.34 -4.15 -0.56
C ARG A 256 -13.31 -3.31 -1.39
N ILE A 257 -12.80 -2.60 -2.39
CA ILE A 257 -13.65 -1.89 -3.36
C ILE A 257 -14.61 -2.88 -4.03
N HIS A 258 -14.10 -4.07 -4.41
CA HIS A 258 -14.92 -5.13 -4.99
C HIS A 258 -16.00 -5.63 -4.03
N ALA A 259 -15.69 -5.82 -2.74
CA ALA A 259 -16.68 -6.18 -1.72
C ALA A 259 -17.81 -5.12 -1.62
N PHE A 260 -17.48 -3.84 -1.68
CA PHE A 260 -18.47 -2.76 -1.73
C PHE A 260 -19.28 -2.75 -3.03
N GLU A 261 -18.71 -3.12 -4.18
CA GLU A 261 -19.45 -3.27 -5.43
C GLU A 261 -20.49 -4.40 -5.36
N ILE A 262 -20.09 -5.55 -4.80
CA ILE A 262 -21.00 -6.68 -4.55
C ILE A 262 -22.16 -6.22 -3.67
N MET A 263 -21.84 -5.53 -2.56
CA MET A 263 -22.85 -5.05 -1.63
C MET A 263 -23.76 -3.99 -2.27
N ALA A 264 -23.21 -3.04 -3.03
CA ALA A 264 -24.01 -2.04 -3.74
C ALA A 264 -25.02 -2.74 -4.68
N THR A 265 -24.58 -3.78 -5.41
CA THR A 265 -25.47 -4.55 -6.30
C THR A 265 -26.57 -5.26 -5.50
N LYS A 266 -26.26 -5.91 -4.38
CA LYS A 266 -27.24 -6.56 -3.51
C LYS A 266 -28.30 -5.58 -2.98
N LEU A 267 -27.88 -4.34 -2.70
CA LEU A 267 -28.76 -3.26 -2.23
C LEU A 267 -29.50 -2.53 -3.38
N GLY A 268 -29.34 -2.94 -4.64
CA GLY A 268 -29.92 -2.26 -5.81
C GLY A 268 -29.34 -0.85 -6.04
N ARG A 269 -28.10 -0.59 -5.62
CA ARG A 269 -27.40 0.70 -5.73
C ARG A 269 -26.28 0.62 -6.75
N ARG A 270 -25.91 1.80 -7.28
CA ARG A 270 -24.71 1.97 -8.09
C ARG A 270 -23.57 2.50 -7.22
N ILE A 271 -22.34 2.17 -7.58
CA ILE A 271 -21.17 2.82 -6.99
C ILE A 271 -21.10 4.27 -7.44
N GLY A 272 -20.90 5.17 -6.50
CA GLY A 272 -20.57 6.56 -6.74
C GLY A 272 -19.12 6.85 -6.36
N LEU A 273 -18.25 7.14 -7.33
CA LEU A 273 -16.85 7.50 -7.08
C LEU A 273 -16.75 9.00 -6.81
N VAL A 274 -16.27 9.37 -5.63
CA VAL A 274 -16.21 10.77 -5.20
C VAL A 274 -14.76 11.28 -5.29
N GLY A 275 -14.57 12.33 -6.09
CA GLY A 275 -13.28 12.97 -6.29
C GLY A 275 -12.47 12.43 -7.46
N THR A 276 -11.61 13.27 -8.01
CA THR A 276 -10.82 12.96 -9.21
C THR A 276 -9.80 11.87 -8.96
N TYR A 277 -9.21 11.85 -7.77
CA TYR A 277 -8.19 10.86 -7.41
C TYR A 277 -8.79 9.46 -7.31
N MET A 278 -9.89 9.30 -6.54
CA MET A 278 -10.60 8.03 -6.42
C MET A 278 -11.03 7.50 -7.80
N THR A 279 -11.56 8.38 -8.65
CA THR A 279 -11.98 8.01 -10.01
C THR A 279 -10.81 7.48 -10.85
N LYS A 280 -9.69 8.22 -10.88
CA LYS A 280 -8.51 7.81 -11.67
C LYS A 280 -7.90 6.50 -11.18
N ALA A 281 -7.80 6.35 -9.86
CA ALA A 281 -7.27 5.13 -9.27
C ALA A 281 -8.17 3.93 -9.56
N TYR A 282 -9.49 4.07 -9.39
CA TYR A 282 -10.46 3.03 -9.73
C TYR A 282 -10.38 2.63 -11.22
N GLU A 283 -10.33 3.61 -12.14
CA GLU A 283 -10.22 3.35 -13.57
C GLU A 283 -8.91 2.64 -13.94
N ALA A 284 -7.80 3.02 -13.32
CA ALA A 284 -6.51 2.36 -13.50
C ALA A 284 -6.56 0.90 -13.00
N MET A 285 -7.11 0.67 -11.79
CA MET A 285 -7.24 -0.67 -11.22
C MET A 285 -8.19 -1.55 -12.04
N ARG A 286 -9.31 -1.01 -12.52
CA ARG A 286 -10.24 -1.73 -13.41
C ARG A 286 -9.56 -2.16 -14.71
N LYS A 287 -8.69 -1.31 -15.25
CA LYS A 287 -7.91 -1.64 -16.45
C LYS A 287 -6.86 -2.72 -16.17
N SER A 288 -6.21 -2.65 -15.03
CA SER A 288 -5.17 -3.62 -14.63
C SER A 288 -5.77 -4.99 -14.23
N PHE A 289 -7.00 -4.99 -13.71
CA PHE A 289 -7.71 -6.19 -13.25
C PHE A 289 -9.08 -6.32 -13.93
N PRO A 290 -9.11 -6.60 -15.25
CA PRO A 290 -10.35 -6.76 -15.98
C PRO A 290 -11.14 -7.96 -15.44
N GLY A 291 -12.42 -7.74 -15.18
CA GLY A 291 -13.32 -8.79 -14.65
C GLY A 291 -13.47 -8.80 -13.12
N ILE A 292 -12.61 -8.10 -12.37
CA ILE A 292 -12.78 -7.96 -10.91
C ILE A 292 -13.70 -6.77 -10.62
N LEU A 293 -13.32 -5.57 -11.03
CA LEU A 293 -14.17 -4.39 -10.84
C LEU A 293 -15.21 -4.28 -11.98
N ARG A 294 -16.49 -4.20 -11.61
CA ARG A 294 -17.62 -4.32 -12.55
C ARG A 294 -17.76 -3.14 -13.50
N GLY A 295 -17.35 -1.94 -13.08
CA GLY A 295 -17.36 -0.77 -13.94
C GLY A 295 -18.73 -0.07 -14.11
N ASP A 296 -19.78 -0.48 -13.39
CA ASP A 296 -21.04 0.29 -13.32
C ASP A 296 -20.97 1.30 -12.19
N TYR A 297 -20.48 2.49 -12.50
CA TYR A 297 -20.29 3.54 -11.53
C TYR A 297 -20.71 4.90 -12.05
N LYS A 298 -20.93 5.84 -11.13
CA LYS A 298 -21.15 7.27 -11.40
C LYS A 298 -20.01 8.09 -10.82
N ILE A 299 -19.54 9.08 -11.55
CA ILE A 299 -18.47 9.97 -11.11
C ILE A 299 -19.07 11.23 -10.50
N PHE A 300 -18.63 11.55 -9.28
CA PHE A 300 -18.95 12.78 -8.59
C PHE A 300 -17.69 13.61 -8.34
N VAL A 301 -17.70 14.86 -8.78
CA VAL A 301 -16.57 15.77 -8.59
C VAL A 301 -16.88 16.80 -7.50
N MET A 302 -15.83 17.24 -6.80
CA MET A 302 -15.91 18.17 -5.68
C MET A 302 -16.04 19.63 -6.13
N SER A 303 -15.65 19.95 -7.36
CA SER A 303 -15.68 21.31 -7.92
C SER A 303 -16.53 21.36 -9.19
N LYS A 304 -17.40 22.38 -9.32
CA LYS A 304 -18.19 22.64 -10.53
C LYS A 304 -17.32 22.79 -11.78
N LYS A 305 -16.10 23.29 -11.64
CA LYS A 305 -15.15 23.47 -12.75
C LYS A 305 -14.74 22.13 -13.40
N ASN A 306 -14.89 21.02 -12.68
CA ASN A 306 -14.51 19.68 -13.15
C ASN A 306 -15.70 18.89 -13.71
N VAL A 307 -16.88 19.50 -13.82
CA VAL A 307 -18.05 18.86 -14.42
C VAL A 307 -17.86 18.76 -15.93
N LYS A 308 -18.06 17.58 -16.46
CA LYS A 308 -18.04 17.28 -17.90
C LYS A 308 -19.04 16.17 -18.22
N ARG A 309 -19.19 15.82 -19.50
CA ARG A 309 -20.12 14.77 -19.91
C ARG A 309 -19.91 13.49 -19.09
N GLY A 310 -20.97 12.97 -18.49
CA GLY A 310 -20.94 11.76 -17.65
C GLY A 310 -20.50 11.97 -16.20
N VAL A 311 -20.05 13.18 -15.85
CA VAL A 311 -19.57 13.54 -14.52
C VAL A 311 -20.53 14.56 -13.89
N GLN A 312 -20.89 14.33 -12.62
CA GLN A 312 -21.82 15.20 -11.87
C GLN A 312 -21.07 15.91 -10.75
N TRP A 313 -21.48 17.14 -10.44
CA TRP A 313 -21.01 17.79 -9.24
C TRP A 313 -21.70 17.19 -8.00
N LEU A 314 -20.93 16.88 -6.97
CA LEU A 314 -21.45 16.23 -5.76
C LEU A 314 -22.55 17.06 -5.08
N GLY A 315 -22.46 18.40 -5.11
CA GLY A 315 -23.45 19.28 -4.53
C GLY A 315 -24.82 19.30 -5.26
N ASP A 316 -24.92 18.71 -6.44
CA ASP A 316 -26.20 18.53 -7.15
C ASP A 316 -26.92 17.25 -6.73
N LEU A 317 -26.27 16.38 -5.95
CA LEU A 317 -26.87 15.13 -5.47
C LEU A 317 -27.85 15.43 -4.34
N GLN A 318 -29.13 15.31 -4.65
CA GLN A 318 -30.21 15.63 -3.72
C GLN A 318 -30.46 14.46 -2.74
N PRO A 319 -30.92 14.75 -1.50
CA PRO A 319 -31.23 13.70 -0.50
C PRO A 319 -32.17 12.59 -1.02
N LYS A 320 -33.12 12.91 -1.88
CA LYS A 320 -34.03 11.91 -2.50
C LYS A 320 -33.32 10.91 -3.41
N ASP A 321 -32.12 11.27 -3.92
CA ASP A 321 -31.33 10.45 -4.83
C ASP A 321 -30.23 9.65 -4.11
N TYR A 322 -30.02 9.85 -2.80
CA TYR A 322 -28.96 9.19 -2.05
C TYR A 322 -29.08 7.66 -2.08
N ARG A 323 -30.30 7.13 -2.06
CA ARG A 323 -30.55 5.66 -2.13
C ARG A 323 -30.10 5.02 -3.44
N LYS A 324 -29.86 5.81 -4.48
CA LYS A 324 -29.38 5.31 -5.77
C LYS A 324 -27.91 4.88 -5.74
N TYR A 325 -27.14 5.35 -4.73
CA TYR A 325 -25.71 5.20 -4.71
C TYR A 325 -25.17 4.67 -3.39
N LEU A 326 -24.05 3.93 -3.48
CA LEU A 326 -23.07 3.72 -2.43
C LEU A 326 -21.84 4.54 -2.81
N LEU A 327 -21.51 5.57 -2.01
CA LEU A 327 -20.46 6.50 -2.34
C LEU A 327 -19.13 6.05 -1.77
N LEU A 328 -18.10 5.93 -2.62
CA LEU A 328 -16.72 5.66 -2.24
C LEU A 328 -15.90 6.94 -2.34
N ALA A 329 -15.29 7.35 -1.26
CA ALA A 329 -14.42 8.51 -1.18
C ALA A 329 -13.02 8.11 -0.70
N GLU A 330 -11.98 8.75 -1.25
CA GLU A 330 -10.60 8.49 -0.88
C GLU A 330 -10.32 8.86 0.58
N ALA A 331 -9.79 7.92 1.35
CA ALA A 331 -9.49 8.09 2.77
C ALA A 331 -8.21 8.89 3.06
N ARG A 332 -7.75 9.75 2.16
CA ARG A 332 -6.57 10.63 2.38
C ARG A 332 -6.75 11.73 3.41
N MET A 333 -7.87 11.72 4.12
CA MET A 333 -8.25 12.77 5.08
C MET A 333 -7.19 13.08 6.15
N TRP A 334 -6.20 12.25 6.31
CA TRP A 334 -5.14 12.46 7.29
C TRP A 334 -3.82 12.96 6.72
N GLN A 335 -3.74 13.12 5.41
CA GLN A 335 -2.49 13.55 4.77
C GLN A 335 -2.47 15.05 4.43
N THR A 336 -3.64 15.64 4.20
CA THR A 336 -3.78 17.08 3.86
C THR A 336 -5.04 17.68 4.47
N TYR A 337 -5.08 19.00 4.65
CA TYR A 337 -6.27 19.74 5.11
C TYR A 337 -7.43 19.73 4.14
N SER A 338 -7.15 19.51 2.88
CA SER A 338 -8.11 19.41 1.78
C SER A 338 -8.51 17.97 1.53
N THR A 339 -8.85 17.23 2.57
CA THR A 339 -9.30 15.85 2.38
C THR A 339 -10.70 15.86 1.79
N ASP A 340 -10.89 15.10 0.74
CA ASP A 340 -12.18 15.00 0.04
C ASP A 340 -13.32 14.71 1.03
N PHE A 341 -13.05 14.00 2.09
CA PHE A 341 -14.07 13.57 3.05
C PHE A 341 -14.63 14.70 3.90
N HIS A 342 -13.80 15.60 4.42
CA HIS A 342 -14.25 16.82 5.12
C HIS A 342 -14.99 17.78 4.20
N GLN A 343 -14.59 17.81 2.93
CA GLN A 343 -15.24 18.62 1.92
C GLN A 343 -16.58 18.03 1.47
N ILE A 344 -16.79 16.73 1.67
CA ILE A 344 -18.03 16.02 1.30
C ILE A 344 -19.16 16.33 2.29
N MET A 345 -18.87 16.34 3.59
CA MET A 345 -19.87 16.47 4.63
C MET A 345 -20.12 17.92 5.04
N LYS A 346 -21.38 18.29 5.17
CA LYS A 346 -21.79 19.56 5.79
C LYS A 346 -21.49 19.49 7.29
N THR A 347 -20.66 20.38 7.78
CA THR A 347 -20.23 20.35 9.20
C THR A 347 -21.35 20.87 10.10
N ALA A 348 -21.78 20.04 11.05
CA ALA A 348 -22.77 20.42 12.06
C ALA A 348 -22.15 20.70 13.45
N ALA A 349 -20.87 20.35 13.66
CA ALA A 349 -20.19 20.53 14.93
C ALA A 349 -19.22 21.72 14.90
N PRO A 350 -19.12 22.51 15.97
CA PRO A 350 -18.15 23.58 16.06
C PRO A 350 -16.72 23.03 15.99
N LEU A 351 -15.85 23.76 15.30
CA LEU A 351 -14.43 23.43 15.19
C LEU A 351 -13.76 23.56 16.57
N PRO A 352 -12.80 22.69 16.92
CA PRO A 352 -12.01 22.86 18.12
C PRO A 352 -11.22 24.15 18.07
N GLN A 353 -11.11 24.84 19.21
CA GLN A 353 -10.42 26.13 19.28
C GLN A 353 -8.96 26.03 19.69
N ASP A 354 -8.48 24.85 20.10
CA ASP A 354 -7.08 24.68 20.49
C ASP A 354 -6.12 24.62 19.28
N GLU A 355 -4.90 25.14 19.47
CA GLU A 355 -3.91 25.27 18.41
C GLU A 355 -3.48 23.92 17.79
N LYS A 356 -3.47 22.86 18.59
CA LYS A 356 -3.11 21.51 18.14
C LYS A 356 -4.11 20.98 17.13
N HIS A 357 -5.39 21.28 17.35
CA HIS A 357 -6.46 20.90 16.46
C HIS A 357 -6.60 21.86 15.28
N LYS A 358 -6.42 23.18 15.48
CA LYS A 358 -6.39 24.17 14.39
C LYS A 358 -5.39 23.81 13.30
N ALA A 359 -4.20 23.32 13.69
CA ALA A 359 -3.19 22.90 12.74
C ALA A 359 -3.59 21.70 11.85
N CYS A 360 -4.70 21.03 12.16
CA CYS A 360 -5.22 19.88 11.44
C CYS A 360 -6.57 20.12 10.77
N MET A 361 -7.10 21.36 10.82
CA MET A 361 -8.41 21.70 10.28
C MET A 361 -8.32 22.45 8.94
N PRO A 362 -9.27 22.22 8.02
CA PRO A 362 -9.40 23.09 6.86
C PRO A 362 -9.73 24.51 7.30
N THR A 363 -9.26 25.49 6.53
CA THR A 363 -9.60 26.89 6.77
C THR A 363 -11.09 27.14 6.52
N ASP A 364 -11.67 28.19 7.11
CA ASP A 364 -13.06 28.58 6.88
C ASP A 364 -13.33 28.81 5.38
N GLU A 365 -12.34 29.32 4.65
CA GLU A 365 -12.41 29.51 3.21
C GLU A 365 -12.48 28.18 2.45
N GLU A 366 -11.74 27.15 2.88
CA GLU A 366 -11.80 25.81 2.31
C GLU A 366 -13.13 25.13 2.61
N LEU A 367 -13.69 25.33 3.81
CA LEU A 367 -14.99 24.79 4.21
C LEU A 367 -16.16 25.41 3.41
N THR A 368 -16.02 26.63 2.93
CA THR A 368 -17.08 27.32 2.15
C THR A 368 -17.11 26.93 0.67
N LYS A 369 -16.01 26.41 0.11
CA LYS A 369 -15.84 26.16 -1.33
C LYS A 369 -16.38 24.84 -1.86
N THR A 370 -16.93 23.96 -1.02
CA THR A 370 -17.19 22.58 -1.40
C THR A 370 -18.65 22.19 -1.47
N GLY A 371 -18.99 21.32 -2.42
CA GLY A 371 -20.27 20.63 -2.50
C GLY A 371 -20.46 19.75 -1.27
N LYS A 372 -21.60 19.85 -0.62
CA LYS A 372 -21.79 19.27 0.69
C LYS A 372 -23.02 18.38 0.71
N LEU A 373 -22.80 17.12 1.11
CA LEU A 373 -23.89 16.20 1.39
C LEU A 373 -24.49 16.51 2.75
N GLU A 374 -25.81 16.57 2.81
CA GLU A 374 -26.53 16.64 4.08
C GLU A 374 -26.64 15.24 4.67
N ILE A 375 -25.98 15.05 5.81
CA ILE A 375 -25.93 13.77 6.54
C ILE A 375 -26.82 13.88 7.78
N GLY A 376 -27.65 12.86 8.03
CA GLY A 376 -28.57 12.80 9.17
C GLY A 376 -28.75 11.40 9.72
N LYS A 377 -29.74 11.25 10.62
CA LYS A 377 -30.02 10.00 11.33
C LYS A 377 -30.26 8.77 10.44
N ASP A 378 -30.74 9.01 9.24
CA ASP A 378 -31.06 7.95 8.27
C ASP A 378 -29.87 7.59 7.36
N ASP A 379 -28.69 8.08 7.66
CA ASP A 379 -27.48 7.88 6.87
C ASP A 379 -26.43 7.06 7.61
N ILE A 380 -25.50 6.51 6.87
CA ILE A 380 -24.37 5.74 7.40
C ILE A 380 -23.05 6.21 6.82
N VAL A 381 -22.07 6.36 7.67
CA VAL A 381 -20.69 6.67 7.31
C VAL A 381 -19.79 5.53 7.77
N ILE A 382 -19.02 4.97 6.87
CA ILE A 382 -18.15 3.83 7.10
C ILE A 382 -16.70 4.25 6.90
N PHE A 383 -15.87 3.97 7.89
CA PHE A 383 -14.42 4.02 7.73
C PHE A 383 -13.90 2.63 7.43
N SER A 384 -13.54 2.42 6.16
CA SER A 384 -12.97 1.17 5.66
C SER A 384 -11.49 1.37 5.33
N THR A 385 -10.70 1.64 6.36
CA THR A 385 -9.27 1.93 6.24
C THR A 385 -8.55 1.57 7.53
N THR A 386 -7.23 1.45 7.47
CA THR A 386 -6.36 1.15 8.63
C THR A 386 -6.53 2.16 9.76
N ASP A 387 -6.29 1.73 10.98
CA ASP A 387 -6.22 2.64 12.12
C ASP A 387 -5.12 3.69 11.91
N PRO A 388 -5.36 4.92 12.40
CA PRO A 388 -4.39 5.99 12.31
C PRO A 388 -3.09 5.64 13.03
N TYR A 389 -1.96 5.75 12.34
CA TYR A 389 -0.63 5.51 12.90
C TYR A 389 0.13 6.80 13.21
N THR A 390 -0.35 7.97 12.79
CA THR A 390 0.19 9.26 13.21
C THR A 390 -0.81 10.02 14.09
N GLU A 391 -0.30 10.90 14.95
CA GLU A 391 -1.15 11.74 15.80
C GLU A 391 -2.09 12.63 14.95
N LYS A 392 -1.59 13.15 13.83
CA LYS A 392 -2.40 13.94 12.91
C LYS A 392 -3.57 13.13 12.33
N MET A 393 -3.32 11.90 11.90
CA MET A 393 -4.36 11.00 11.40
C MET A 393 -5.42 10.73 12.46
N ARG A 394 -5.00 10.51 13.72
CA ARG A 394 -5.92 10.32 14.85
C ARG A 394 -6.81 11.53 15.05
N ILE A 395 -6.24 12.73 15.05
CA ILE A 395 -6.98 13.98 15.19
C ILE A 395 -8.01 14.11 14.04
N CYS A 396 -7.60 13.87 12.80
CA CYS A 396 -8.51 13.94 11.65
C CYS A 396 -9.67 12.92 11.77
N LYS A 397 -9.38 11.66 12.15
CA LYS A 397 -10.41 10.63 12.39
C LYS A 397 -11.40 11.07 13.48
N MET A 398 -10.88 11.59 14.59
CA MET A 398 -11.71 12.11 15.69
C MET A 398 -12.65 13.25 15.24
N HIS A 399 -12.19 14.14 14.35
CA HIS A 399 -13.04 15.21 13.81
C HIS A 399 -14.17 14.66 12.96
N VAL A 400 -13.87 13.76 12.05
CA VAL A 400 -14.92 13.12 11.22
C VAL A 400 -15.92 12.39 12.10
N GLU A 401 -15.47 11.63 13.09
CA GLU A 401 -16.32 10.94 14.04
C GLU A 401 -17.24 11.91 14.80
N ARG A 402 -16.69 13.04 15.29
CA ARG A 402 -17.46 14.09 15.95
C ARG A 402 -18.55 14.67 15.04
N HIS A 403 -18.24 14.95 13.77
CA HIS A 403 -19.21 15.48 12.81
C HIS A 403 -20.30 14.47 12.49
N VAL A 404 -19.93 13.19 12.29
CA VAL A 404 -20.91 12.11 12.04
C VAL A 404 -21.85 11.94 13.25
N LYS A 405 -21.30 11.91 14.46
CA LYS A 405 -22.09 11.82 15.70
C LYS A 405 -23.02 13.02 15.87
N ALA A 406 -22.54 14.25 15.58
CA ALA A 406 -23.35 15.46 15.66
C ALA A 406 -24.53 15.46 14.66
N SER A 407 -24.35 14.82 13.50
CA SER A 407 -25.42 14.65 12.50
C SER A 407 -26.40 13.52 12.88
N LYS A 408 -26.16 12.78 13.96
CA LYS A 408 -26.90 11.59 14.38
C LYS A 408 -26.87 10.43 13.37
N ALA A 409 -25.98 10.47 12.38
CA ALA A 409 -25.79 9.36 11.46
C ALA A 409 -25.11 8.18 12.14
N LEU A 410 -25.34 7.00 11.61
CA LEU A 410 -24.65 5.80 12.03
C LEU A 410 -23.18 5.88 11.61
N PHE A 411 -22.26 5.58 12.52
CA PHE A 411 -20.82 5.59 12.24
C PHE A 411 -20.17 4.25 12.53
N TYR A 412 -19.55 3.66 11.52
CA TYR A 412 -18.73 2.46 11.66
C TYR A 412 -17.24 2.81 11.49
N PRO A 413 -16.49 2.89 12.59
CA PRO A 413 -15.11 3.44 12.59
C PRO A 413 -14.02 2.46 12.18
N GLY A 414 -14.30 1.20 11.98
CA GLY A 414 -13.27 0.18 11.85
C GLY A 414 -13.64 -1.01 10.98
N LEU A 415 -14.43 -0.81 9.92
CA LEU A 415 -14.75 -1.87 8.99
C LEU A 415 -13.56 -2.11 8.04
N HIS A 416 -12.52 -2.74 8.58
CA HIS A 416 -11.25 -2.95 7.92
C HIS A 416 -10.66 -4.32 8.28
N ILE A 417 -10.10 -4.99 7.29
CA ILE A 417 -9.24 -6.16 7.48
C ILE A 417 -7.82 -5.73 7.15
N SER A 418 -6.88 -6.03 8.04
CA SER A 418 -5.47 -5.68 7.84
C SER A 418 -4.94 -6.31 6.56
N GLY A 419 -4.16 -5.58 5.80
CA GLY A 419 -3.35 -6.12 4.71
C GLY A 419 -2.12 -6.87 5.20
N HIS A 420 -1.76 -6.70 6.48
CA HIS A 420 -0.57 -7.29 7.10
C HIS A 420 -0.93 -8.49 7.96
N GLY A 421 -0.03 -9.46 7.99
CA GLY A 421 -0.15 -10.64 8.82
C GLY A 421 -0.26 -10.32 10.31
N GLN A 422 -0.89 -11.22 11.07
CA GLN A 422 -0.90 -11.21 12.52
C GLN A 422 0.10 -12.25 13.04
N ILE A 423 0.22 -12.39 14.35
CA ILE A 423 1.25 -13.24 14.98
C ILE A 423 1.31 -14.67 14.43
N CYS A 424 0.15 -15.26 14.11
CA CYS A 424 0.11 -16.62 13.56
C CYS A 424 0.69 -16.69 12.14
N ASP A 425 0.45 -15.65 11.32
CA ASP A 425 1.04 -15.57 9.97
C ASP A 425 2.57 -15.53 10.03
N TYR A 426 3.12 -14.74 10.95
CA TYR A 426 4.58 -14.68 11.17
C TYR A 426 5.14 -16.01 11.62
N ARG A 427 4.49 -16.70 12.56
CA ARG A 427 4.92 -18.03 13.03
C ARG A 427 4.91 -19.05 11.90
N LEU A 428 3.84 -19.09 11.11
CA LEU A 428 3.74 -20.00 9.95
C LEU A 428 4.84 -19.73 8.93
N LEU A 429 5.12 -18.45 8.63
CA LEU A 429 6.20 -18.08 7.73
C LEU A 429 7.57 -18.57 8.24
N MET A 430 7.84 -18.36 9.55
CA MET A 430 9.09 -18.76 10.18
C MET A 430 9.24 -20.28 10.23
N GLU A 431 8.18 -21.02 10.57
CA GLU A 431 8.16 -22.49 10.61
C GLU A 431 8.37 -23.08 9.21
N ALA A 432 7.82 -22.46 8.18
CA ALA A 432 7.98 -22.92 6.81
C ALA A 432 9.39 -22.65 6.27
N LEU A 433 9.95 -21.46 6.51
CA LEU A 433 11.26 -21.06 6.00
C LEU A 433 12.43 -21.57 6.85
N LYS A 434 12.24 -21.77 8.15
CA LYS A 434 13.30 -22.12 9.12
C LYS A 434 14.54 -21.24 8.97
N PRO A 435 14.39 -19.89 8.98
CA PRO A 435 15.48 -19.01 8.64
C PRO A 435 16.62 -19.10 9.65
N LYS A 436 17.86 -18.99 9.19
CA LYS A 436 19.05 -18.89 10.07
C LYS A 436 19.21 -17.49 10.65
N VAL A 437 18.79 -16.48 9.88
CA VAL A 437 18.91 -15.08 10.25
C VAL A 437 17.59 -14.37 9.94
N VAL A 438 17.14 -13.50 10.84
CA VAL A 438 15.97 -12.64 10.66
C VAL A 438 16.37 -11.19 10.80
N ILE A 439 16.04 -10.38 9.79
CA ILE A 439 16.23 -8.92 9.75
C ILE A 439 14.86 -8.28 9.68
N PRO A 440 14.42 -7.58 10.74
CA PRO A 440 13.12 -6.91 10.74
C PRO A 440 13.16 -5.59 9.97
N PHE A 441 12.08 -5.26 9.28
CA PHE A 441 11.88 -3.94 8.68
C PHE A 441 10.46 -3.43 8.92
N HIS A 442 10.21 -2.21 8.48
CA HIS A 442 8.90 -1.57 8.36
C HIS A 442 8.31 -0.92 9.60
N ARG A 443 8.88 -0.99 10.81
CA ARG A 443 8.38 -0.23 11.97
C ARG A 443 9.38 0.03 13.08
N GLU A 444 8.84 0.63 14.16
CA GLU A 444 9.56 1.10 15.32
C GLU A 444 10.22 -0.03 16.13
N LYS A 445 11.11 0.34 17.02
CA LYS A 445 11.85 -0.59 17.88
C LYS A 445 10.93 -1.56 18.63
N LEU A 446 9.78 -1.07 19.14
CA LEU A 446 8.85 -1.91 19.90
C LEU A 446 8.29 -3.09 19.10
N ASP A 447 7.90 -2.86 17.83
CA ASP A 447 7.35 -3.92 16.98
C ASP A 447 8.41 -4.99 16.66
N ARG A 448 9.67 -4.57 16.53
CA ARG A 448 10.82 -5.47 16.34
C ARG A 448 11.10 -6.32 17.57
N ASP A 449 11.06 -5.71 18.75
CA ASP A 449 11.23 -6.41 20.03
C ASP A 449 10.09 -7.42 20.27
N LEU A 450 8.86 -7.09 19.82
CA LEU A 450 7.71 -8.00 19.87
C LEU A 450 7.86 -9.16 18.89
N LEU A 451 8.39 -8.95 17.69
CA LEU A 451 8.71 -10.04 16.75
C LEU A 451 9.69 -11.03 17.42
N GLN A 452 10.76 -10.52 18.02
CA GLN A 452 11.75 -11.35 18.71
C GLN A 452 11.10 -12.16 19.84
N LYS A 453 10.33 -11.49 20.70
CA LYS A 453 9.72 -12.11 21.87
C LYS A 453 8.58 -13.08 21.51
N ASN A 454 7.66 -12.66 20.65
CA ASN A 454 6.39 -13.35 20.43
C ASN A 454 6.42 -14.35 19.28
N VAL A 455 7.42 -14.30 18.43
CA VAL A 455 7.57 -15.20 17.29
C VAL A 455 8.86 -16.01 17.38
N LEU A 456 10.01 -15.35 17.38
CA LEU A 456 11.30 -16.05 17.32
C LEU A 456 11.63 -16.83 18.58
N GLY A 457 11.18 -16.37 19.76
CA GLY A 457 11.40 -17.07 21.03
C GLY A 457 10.75 -18.44 21.15
N TYR A 458 9.86 -18.82 20.20
CA TYR A 458 9.18 -20.12 20.17
C TYR A 458 9.77 -21.08 19.12
N LEU A 459 10.78 -20.65 18.36
CA LEU A 459 11.37 -21.46 17.31
C LEU A 459 12.61 -22.20 17.81
N GLU A 460 12.76 -23.46 17.37
CA GLU A 460 13.95 -24.27 17.64
C GLU A 460 14.53 -24.84 16.34
N PRO A 461 15.81 -24.55 16.04
CA PRO A 461 16.67 -23.61 16.75
C PRO A 461 16.21 -22.16 16.57
N THR A 462 16.39 -21.32 17.59
CA THR A 462 16.10 -19.90 17.49
C THR A 462 17.02 -19.24 16.46
N PRO A 463 16.48 -18.55 15.44
CA PRO A 463 17.30 -17.87 14.45
C PRO A 463 18.08 -16.71 15.04
N GLN A 464 19.21 -16.38 14.43
CA GLN A 464 19.92 -15.15 14.75
C GLN A 464 19.05 -13.95 14.40
N PHE A 465 18.84 -13.05 15.35
CA PHE A 465 18.05 -11.84 15.15
C PHE A 465 18.97 -10.63 14.99
N PHE A 466 18.96 -10.04 13.79
CA PHE A 466 19.70 -8.83 13.51
C PHE A 466 18.74 -7.65 13.51
N ASN A 467 18.78 -6.84 14.59
CA ASN A 467 17.94 -5.68 14.76
C ASN A 467 18.67 -4.40 14.32
N PRO A 468 18.41 -3.85 13.12
CA PRO A 468 19.06 -2.64 12.65
C PRO A 468 18.65 -1.46 13.55
N GLN A 469 19.62 -0.77 14.12
CA GLN A 469 19.38 0.37 15.04
C GLN A 469 19.03 1.66 14.29
N THR A 470 19.49 1.78 13.04
CA THR A 470 19.29 2.96 12.20
C THR A 470 19.01 2.57 10.75
N ASN A 471 18.35 3.47 10.02
CA ASN A 471 18.24 3.33 8.58
C ASN A 471 19.63 3.40 7.93
N GLY A 472 19.89 2.51 6.96
CA GLY A 472 21.15 2.41 6.26
C GLY A 472 22.18 1.50 6.93
N THR A 473 21.79 0.71 7.94
CA THR A 473 22.64 -0.33 8.51
C THR A 473 22.95 -1.39 7.47
N THR A 474 24.21 -1.77 7.34
CA THR A 474 24.66 -2.88 6.48
C THR A 474 24.78 -4.14 7.31
N TYR A 475 24.24 -5.23 6.79
CA TYR A 475 24.42 -6.57 7.35
C TYR A 475 25.19 -7.45 6.35
N GLU A 476 26.26 -8.06 6.82
CA GLU A 476 27.05 -9.01 6.03
C GLU A 476 26.71 -10.43 6.48
N TRP A 477 26.15 -11.21 5.58
CA TRP A 477 25.87 -12.61 5.82
C TRP A 477 27.05 -13.48 5.37
N THR A 478 27.95 -13.73 6.29
CA THR A 478 29.05 -14.70 6.14
C THR A 478 28.54 -16.08 6.52
N ALA A 479 28.35 -16.94 5.55
CA ALA A 479 28.02 -18.36 5.74
C ALA A 479 29.22 -19.24 5.45
#